data_4af53dc388c50c7535abaf6a8d36d3b1
#
_entry.id   4af53dc388c50c7535abaf6a8d36d3b1
#
_cell.length_a   1.000
_cell.length_b   1.000
_cell.length_c   1.000
_cell.angle_alpha   90.00
_cell.angle_beta   90.00
_cell.angle_gamma   90.00
#
_symmetry.space_group_name_H-M   'P 1'
#
loop_
_entity.id
_entity.type
_entity.pdbx_description
1 polymer ?
#
loop_
_entity_poly.entity_id
_entity_poly.type
_entity_poly.pdbx_seq_one_letter_code
_entity_poly.pdbx_strand_id
1 'polypeptide(L)'
;MSQIPFSEMHRQHAGNSSDKWTHYLGVYNRLLNEYRDQAINLLEIGVFNGGSLEIWHDYFANAQHIVGCDIDEKCRDIQFAGDNIDLIIGDVKSDTTLAAVTAISPEYDIIIDDGSHRSSDIITAFVKLFPLLKTGGIFIIEDLHCSYWHGWEGGLDKHDSSMAFLKSLADVVNHEHWDVQAPRTALLQPFLAAQDAQELDLASIHSVEFSNSMCIVRKQAPQDNVLGQRVICGQTFVLNDTKAFHGTLTSQPPKQERQIATD
;
A
#
# COMPACT_ATOMS: atom_id res chain seq x y z
N MET A 1 24.24 20.48 1.55
CA MET A 1 23.64 20.49 2.91
C MET A 1 22.95 19.15 3.07
N SER A 2 23.03 18.47 4.23
CA SER A 2 22.26 17.24 4.46
C SER A 2 20.77 17.60 4.46
N GLN A 3 19.97 16.86 3.70
CA GLN A 3 18.53 17.06 3.70
C GLN A 3 17.95 16.72 5.07
N ILE A 4 17.03 17.53 5.58
CA ILE A 4 16.35 17.30 6.86
C ILE A 4 15.46 16.04 6.74
N PRO A 5 15.55 15.07 7.66
CA PRO A 5 14.67 13.91 7.66
C PRO A 5 13.19 14.30 7.78
N PHE A 6 12.27 13.50 7.22
CA PHE A 6 10.83 13.73 7.36
C PHE A 6 10.39 13.91 8.82
N SER A 7 10.91 13.05 9.71
CA SER A 7 10.60 13.11 11.15
C SER A 7 10.99 14.42 11.82
N GLU A 8 12.02 15.08 11.36
CA GLU A 8 12.45 16.38 11.87
C GLU A 8 11.60 17.50 11.26
N MET A 9 11.35 17.44 9.94
CA MET A 9 10.47 18.37 9.26
C MET A 9 9.06 18.39 9.87
N HIS A 10 8.48 17.19 10.13
CA HIS A 10 7.19 17.06 10.81
C HIS A 10 7.18 17.73 12.19
N ARG A 11 8.24 17.54 13.01
CA ARG A 11 8.32 18.16 14.34
C ARG A 11 8.52 19.68 14.33
N GLN A 12 9.11 20.21 13.27
CA GLN A 12 9.39 21.63 13.10
C GLN A 12 8.26 22.37 12.37
N HIS A 13 7.30 21.60 11.82
CA HIS A 13 6.18 22.19 11.07
C HIS A 13 5.37 23.13 11.95
N ALA A 14 5.08 24.33 11.43
CA ALA A 14 4.40 25.40 12.14
C ALA A 14 3.12 25.92 11.43
N GLY A 15 2.71 25.23 10.35
CA GLY A 15 1.48 25.51 9.62
C GLY A 15 0.25 24.86 10.24
N ASN A 16 -0.62 24.33 9.39
CA ASN A 16 -1.79 23.56 9.79
C ASN A 16 -1.39 22.32 10.60
N SER A 17 -2.20 21.93 11.58
CA SER A 17 -1.83 20.79 12.44
C SER A 17 -1.85 19.46 11.70
N SER A 18 -0.84 18.63 11.96
CA SER A 18 -0.74 17.24 11.54
C SER A 18 -0.56 16.34 12.75
N ASP A 19 -1.27 15.23 12.80
CA ASP A 19 -1.16 14.22 13.85
C ASP A 19 -0.60 12.93 13.27
N LYS A 20 0.56 12.49 13.76
CA LYS A 20 1.19 11.22 13.34
C LYS A 20 1.84 10.54 14.55
N TRP A 21 1.66 9.25 14.67
CA TRP A 21 2.35 8.47 15.69
C TRP A 21 3.86 8.56 15.53
N THR A 22 4.61 8.62 16.62
CA THR A 22 6.08 8.68 16.59
C THR A 22 6.69 7.55 15.75
N HIS A 23 6.10 6.37 15.79
CA HIS A 23 6.54 5.22 14.99
C HIS A 23 6.46 5.49 13.49
N TYR A 24 5.40 6.14 13.03
CA TYR A 24 5.20 6.45 11.60
C TYR A 24 6.28 7.36 11.04
N LEU A 25 6.77 8.30 11.85
CA LEU A 25 7.84 9.22 11.41
C LEU A 25 9.10 8.47 11.00
N GLY A 26 9.45 7.38 11.73
CA GLY A 26 10.58 6.51 11.38
C GLY A 26 10.32 5.69 10.11
N VAL A 27 9.10 5.19 9.94
CA VAL A 27 8.69 4.45 8.74
C VAL A 27 8.75 5.36 7.51
N TYR A 28 8.19 6.56 7.60
CA TYR A 28 8.22 7.55 6.53
C TYR A 28 9.64 8.00 6.16
N ASN A 29 10.53 8.21 7.12
CA ASN A 29 11.95 8.49 6.84
C ASN A 29 12.57 7.43 5.92
N ARG A 30 12.26 6.16 6.16
CA ARG A 30 12.79 5.03 5.39
C ARG A 30 12.15 4.92 4.01
N LEU A 31 10.82 5.03 3.95
CA LEU A 31 10.06 4.78 2.72
C LEU A 31 10.17 5.93 1.73
N LEU A 32 10.08 7.17 2.20
CA LEU A 32 9.89 8.32 1.33
C LEU A 32 11.19 8.92 0.80
N ASN A 33 12.33 8.54 1.37
CA ASN A 33 13.62 9.08 0.96
C ASN A 33 13.96 8.79 -0.52
N GLU A 34 13.49 7.65 -1.05
CA GLU A 34 13.70 7.28 -2.45
C GLU A 34 12.92 8.18 -3.43
N TYR A 35 11.82 8.78 -3.00
CA TYR A 35 10.97 9.65 -3.82
C TYR A 35 11.29 11.14 -3.70
N ARG A 36 12.13 11.52 -2.72
CA ARG A 36 12.29 12.88 -2.24
C ARG A 36 12.64 13.90 -3.31
N ASP A 37 13.53 13.53 -4.23
CA ASP A 37 14.03 14.41 -5.28
C ASP A 37 13.34 14.16 -6.64
N GLN A 38 12.33 13.30 -6.65
CA GLN A 38 11.59 12.92 -7.86
C GLN A 38 10.39 13.85 -8.10
N ALA A 39 9.99 13.98 -9.36
CA ALA A 39 8.75 14.66 -9.76
C ALA A 39 7.57 13.69 -9.58
N ILE A 40 7.08 13.56 -8.34
CA ILE A 40 6.04 12.62 -7.96
C ILE A 40 4.64 13.23 -7.98
N ASN A 41 3.64 12.34 -8.03
CA ASN A 41 2.26 12.63 -7.66
C ASN A 41 1.92 11.85 -6.37
N LEU A 42 1.38 12.53 -5.38
CA LEU A 42 0.95 11.96 -4.11
C LEU A 42 -0.54 12.15 -3.94
N LEU A 43 -1.22 11.11 -3.47
CA LEU A 43 -2.62 11.15 -3.04
C LEU A 43 -2.71 10.74 -1.56
N GLU A 44 -3.34 11.57 -0.74
CA GLU A 44 -3.67 11.26 0.66
C GLU A 44 -5.18 11.29 0.86
N ILE A 45 -5.72 10.21 1.43
CA ILE A 45 -7.11 10.12 1.87
C ILE A 45 -7.14 10.43 3.35
N GLY A 46 -8.00 11.39 3.75
CA GLY A 46 -8.02 11.95 5.08
C GLY A 46 -7.11 13.19 5.16
N VAL A 47 -7.71 14.36 5.17
CA VAL A 47 -6.99 15.65 5.18
C VAL A 47 -7.00 16.28 6.55
N PHE A 48 -8.10 16.10 7.28
CA PHE A 48 -8.32 16.64 8.62
C PHE A 48 -8.05 18.16 8.67
N ASN A 49 -6.93 18.59 9.26
CA ASN A 49 -6.57 20.02 9.34
C ASN A 49 -5.61 20.45 8.20
N GLY A 50 -5.17 19.55 7.34
CA GLY A 50 -4.34 19.85 6.17
C GLY A 50 -2.83 19.89 6.42
N GLY A 51 -2.38 19.71 7.65
CA GLY A 51 -0.95 19.83 7.99
C GLY A 51 -0.06 18.79 7.32
N SER A 52 -0.57 17.57 7.08
CA SER A 52 0.17 16.55 6.35
C SER A 52 0.44 16.99 4.92
N LEU A 53 -0.53 17.58 4.23
CA LEU A 53 -0.36 18.05 2.84
C LEU A 53 0.70 19.16 2.74
N GLU A 54 0.75 20.08 3.72
CA GLU A 54 1.81 21.10 3.78
C GLU A 54 3.19 20.47 3.99
N ILE A 55 3.27 19.44 4.87
CA ILE A 55 4.53 18.73 5.12
C ILE A 55 4.97 17.94 3.88
N TRP A 56 4.03 17.32 3.14
CA TRP A 56 4.35 16.64 1.88
C TRP A 56 4.87 17.62 0.85
N HIS A 57 4.26 18.80 0.73
CA HIS A 57 4.73 19.88 -0.16
C HIS A 57 6.17 20.29 0.15
N ASP A 58 6.47 20.51 1.42
CA ASP A 58 7.82 20.90 1.86
C ASP A 58 8.84 19.77 1.69
N TYR A 59 8.42 18.51 1.90
CA TYR A 59 9.30 17.35 1.82
C TYR A 59 9.62 16.97 0.38
N PHE A 60 8.65 17.05 -0.53
CA PHE A 60 8.78 16.69 -1.94
C PHE A 60 8.84 17.93 -2.82
N ALA A 61 9.95 18.66 -2.75
CA ALA A 61 10.09 19.93 -3.44
C ALA A 61 9.87 19.89 -4.98
N ASN A 62 9.95 18.71 -5.58
CA ASN A 62 9.72 18.48 -7.01
C ASN A 62 8.37 17.82 -7.31
N ALA A 63 7.50 17.63 -6.31
CA ALA A 63 6.19 17.03 -6.54
C ALA A 63 5.38 17.85 -7.55
N GLN A 64 4.76 17.15 -8.50
CA GLN A 64 3.89 17.77 -9.49
C GLN A 64 2.51 18.06 -8.90
N HIS A 65 1.93 17.06 -8.19
CA HIS A 65 0.65 17.17 -7.50
C HIS A 65 0.72 16.51 -6.13
N ILE A 66 0.16 17.19 -5.15
CA ILE A 66 -0.13 16.68 -3.81
C ILE A 66 -1.63 16.79 -3.63
N VAL A 67 -2.32 15.68 -3.76
CA VAL A 67 -3.78 15.64 -3.75
C VAL A 67 -4.26 15.15 -2.40
N GLY A 68 -5.04 15.96 -1.71
CA GLY A 68 -5.80 15.57 -0.51
C GLY A 68 -7.25 15.30 -0.86
N CYS A 69 -7.79 14.19 -0.36
CA CYS A 69 -9.20 13.85 -0.51
C CYS A 69 -9.84 13.64 0.86
N ASP A 70 -10.88 14.39 1.18
CA ASP A 70 -11.61 14.27 2.45
C ASP A 70 -13.13 14.33 2.22
N ILE A 71 -13.88 13.60 3.03
CA ILE A 71 -15.34 13.61 3.00
C ILE A 71 -15.94 14.79 3.79
N ASP A 72 -15.18 15.39 4.72
CA ASP A 72 -15.68 16.49 5.54
C ASP A 72 -15.65 17.81 4.75
N GLU A 73 -16.83 18.36 4.48
CA GLU A 73 -17.00 19.64 3.78
C GLU A 73 -16.23 20.82 4.46
N LYS A 74 -15.93 20.73 5.75
CA LYS A 74 -15.14 21.75 6.45
C LYS A 74 -13.71 21.87 5.94
N CYS A 75 -13.16 20.79 5.36
CA CYS A 75 -11.84 20.83 4.77
C CYS A 75 -11.76 21.80 3.57
N ARG A 76 -12.90 22.16 2.96
CA ARG A 76 -12.96 23.12 1.84
C ARG A 76 -12.40 24.51 2.20
N ASP A 77 -12.47 24.88 3.47
CA ASP A 77 -12.03 26.19 3.95
C ASP A 77 -10.52 26.25 4.24
N ILE A 78 -9.83 25.12 4.16
CA ILE A 78 -8.37 25.05 4.38
C ILE A 78 -7.66 25.79 3.25
N GLN A 79 -6.75 26.68 3.63
CA GLN A 79 -5.91 27.41 2.70
C GLN A 79 -4.48 26.87 2.76
N PHE A 80 -3.92 26.58 1.60
CA PHE A 80 -2.54 26.11 1.45
C PHE A 80 -1.70 27.19 0.77
N ALA A 81 -0.45 27.32 1.19
CA ALA A 81 0.53 28.18 0.55
C ALA A 81 1.17 27.55 -0.70
N GLY A 82 1.18 26.22 -0.76
CA GLY A 82 1.73 25.46 -1.89
C GLY A 82 0.78 25.49 -3.09
N ASP A 83 1.30 25.79 -4.27
CA ASP A 83 0.55 25.91 -5.52
C ASP A 83 0.30 24.55 -6.22
N ASN A 84 0.92 23.48 -5.73
CA ASN A 84 0.75 22.11 -6.20
C ASN A 84 -0.08 21.24 -5.24
N ILE A 85 -0.76 21.84 -4.27
CA ILE A 85 -1.69 21.16 -3.36
C ILE A 85 -3.11 21.28 -3.89
N ASP A 86 -3.70 20.17 -4.26
CA ASP A 86 -5.08 20.06 -4.74
C ASP A 86 -5.96 19.42 -3.67
N LEU A 87 -7.12 20.00 -3.39
CA LEU A 87 -8.05 19.48 -2.40
C LEU A 87 -9.37 19.06 -3.07
N ILE A 88 -9.73 17.81 -2.84
CA ILE A 88 -11.00 17.21 -3.30
C ILE A 88 -11.87 16.90 -2.08
N ILE A 89 -13.09 17.45 -2.08
CA ILE A 89 -14.08 17.14 -1.04
C ILE A 89 -15.09 16.14 -1.61
N GLY A 90 -15.08 14.94 -1.04
CA GLY A 90 -15.97 13.86 -1.44
C GLY A 90 -15.56 12.50 -0.86
N ASP A 91 -16.47 11.55 -0.92
CA ASP A 91 -16.18 10.16 -0.55
C ASP A 91 -15.35 9.51 -1.67
N VAL A 92 -14.12 9.11 -1.38
CA VAL A 92 -13.20 8.47 -2.33
C VAL A 92 -13.77 7.17 -2.91
N LYS A 93 -14.75 6.57 -2.25
CA LYS A 93 -15.46 5.37 -2.74
C LYS A 93 -16.44 5.69 -3.87
N SER A 94 -16.83 6.97 -4.05
CA SER A 94 -17.75 7.36 -5.12
C SER A 94 -17.02 7.56 -6.44
N ASP A 95 -17.69 7.18 -7.54
CA ASP A 95 -17.12 7.32 -8.87
C ASP A 95 -16.90 8.78 -9.27
N THR A 96 -17.71 9.70 -8.72
CA THR A 96 -17.55 11.15 -8.95
C THR A 96 -16.25 11.66 -8.35
N THR A 97 -15.95 11.27 -7.10
CA THR A 97 -14.71 11.67 -6.42
C THR A 97 -13.50 11.00 -7.09
N LEU A 98 -13.62 9.73 -7.45
CA LEU A 98 -12.56 9.01 -8.16
C LEU A 98 -12.26 9.68 -9.51
N ALA A 99 -13.28 10.11 -10.26
CA ALA A 99 -13.11 10.85 -11.49
C ALA A 99 -12.41 12.20 -11.27
N ALA A 100 -12.70 12.91 -10.17
CA ALA A 100 -12.01 14.15 -9.82
C ALA A 100 -10.52 13.90 -9.48
N VAL A 101 -10.23 12.83 -8.73
CA VAL A 101 -8.84 12.40 -8.42
C VAL A 101 -8.07 12.09 -9.71
N THR A 102 -8.66 11.30 -10.60
CA THR A 102 -8.00 10.92 -11.88
C THR A 102 -7.88 12.08 -12.87
N ALA A 103 -8.72 13.11 -12.75
CA ALA A 103 -8.62 14.31 -13.58
C ALA A 103 -7.40 15.18 -13.22
N ILE A 104 -6.93 15.16 -11.96
CA ILE A 104 -5.70 15.83 -11.53
C ILE A 104 -4.48 15.02 -11.99
N SER A 105 -4.45 13.74 -11.68
CA SER A 105 -3.44 12.82 -12.18
C SER A 105 -4.03 11.44 -12.44
N PRO A 106 -3.75 10.82 -13.60
CA PRO A 106 -4.22 9.45 -13.88
C PRO A 106 -3.48 8.40 -13.06
N GLU A 107 -2.30 8.74 -12.52
CA GLU A 107 -1.44 7.82 -11.78
C GLU A 107 -0.69 8.56 -10.66
N TYR A 108 -0.46 7.83 -9.55
CA TYR A 108 0.23 8.33 -8.35
C TYR A 108 1.44 7.47 -8.01
N ASP A 109 2.53 8.10 -7.58
CA ASP A 109 3.72 7.42 -7.09
C ASP A 109 3.54 6.96 -5.64
N ILE A 110 2.80 7.74 -4.86
CA ILE A 110 2.51 7.49 -3.45
C ILE A 110 1.01 7.66 -3.22
N ILE A 111 0.38 6.66 -2.61
CA ILE A 111 -1.00 6.75 -2.11
C ILE A 111 -0.97 6.46 -0.62
N ILE A 112 -1.61 7.32 0.19
CA ILE A 112 -1.72 7.20 1.63
C ILE A 112 -3.19 7.14 2.00
N ASP A 113 -3.61 6.10 2.70
CA ASP A 113 -4.94 5.97 3.31
C ASP A 113 -4.83 6.22 4.81
N ASP A 114 -5.21 7.42 5.21
CA ASP A 114 -5.31 7.92 6.59
C ASP A 114 -6.74 8.44 6.85
N GLY A 115 -7.73 7.77 6.28
CA GLY A 115 -9.13 8.20 6.25
C GLY A 115 -9.93 7.78 7.48
N SER A 116 -11.01 7.01 7.27
CA SER A 116 -11.94 6.62 8.34
C SER A 116 -11.44 5.50 9.25
N HIS A 117 -10.43 4.77 8.86
CA HIS A 117 -9.86 3.56 9.47
C HIS A 117 -10.86 2.41 9.66
N ARG A 118 -12.06 2.49 9.06
CA ARG A 118 -13.05 1.40 9.07
C ARG A 118 -12.64 0.32 8.08
N SER A 119 -12.79 -0.94 8.47
CA SER A 119 -12.34 -2.05 7.63
C SER A 119 -12.94 -2.05 6.23
N SER A 120 -14.25 -1.79 6.10
CA SER A 120 -14.91 -1.73 4.79
C SER A 120 -14.41 -0.57 3.92
N ASP A 121 -14.09 0.57 4.53
CA ASP A 121 -13.61 1.75 3.82
C ASP A 121 -12.18 1.54 3.32
N ILE A 122 -11.27 1.03 4.17
CA ILE A 122 -9.88 0.68 3.79
C ILE A 122 -9.87 -0.31 2.62
N ILE A 123 -10.68 -1.37 2.69
CA ILE A 123 -10.74 -2.37 1.62
C ILE A 123 -11.23 -1.72 0.32
N THR A 124 -12.29 -0.91 0.39
CA THR A 124 -12.85 -0.24 -0.79
C THR A 124 -11.87 0.78 -1.37
N ALA A 125 -11.22 1.59 -0.52
CA ALA A 125 -10.21 2.54 -0.96
C ALA A 125 -9.04 1.83 -1.65
N PHE A 126 -8.54 0.73 -1.06
CA PHE A 126 -7.49 -0.05 -1.70
C PHE A 126 -7.90 -0.59 -3.07
N VAL A 127 -9.07 -1.20 -3.17
CA VAL A 127 -9.57 -1.78 -4.45
C VAL A 127 -9.69 -0.71 -5.53
N LYS A 128 -10.21 0.48 -5.19
CA LYS A 128 -10.43 1.56 -6.17
C LYS A 128 -9.15 2.36 -6.50
N LEU A 129 -8.24 2.51 -5.55
CA LEU A 129 -7.08 3.38 -5.73
C LEU A 129 -5.79 2.65 -6.12
N PHE A 130 -5.65 1.36 -5.77
CA PHE A 130 -4.46 0.59 -6.16
C PHE A 130 -4.25 0.53 -7.69
N PRO A 131 -5.29 0.47 -8.54
CA PRO A 131 -5.13 0.63 -9.99
C PRO A 131 -4.43 1.93 -10.40
N LEU A 132 -4.67 3.03 -9.67
CA LEU A 132 -4.05 4.34 -9.92
C LEU A 132 -2.60 4.45 -9.42
N LEU A 133 -2.11 3.46 -8.67
CA LEU A 133 -0.72 3.44 -8.24
C LEU A 133 0.19 3.11 -9.43
N LYS A 134 1.24 3.91 -9.66
CA LYS A 134 2.25 3.63 -10.68
C LYS A 134 3.04 2.35 -10.38
N THR A 135 3.56 1.72 -11.41
CA THR A 135 4.62 0.72 -11.26
C THR A 135 5.83 1.34 -10.58
N GLY A 136 6.32 0.71 -9.52
CA GLY A 136 7.36 1.25 -8.63
C GLY A 136 6.82 2.09 -7.48
N GLY A 137 5.50 2.36 -7.44
CA GLY A 137 4.86 3.15 -6.40
C GLY A 137 4.57 2.36 -5.12
N ILE A 138 4.13 3.11 -4.10
CA ILE A 138 3.77 2.57 -2.77
C ILE A 138 2.37 3.02 -2.35
N PHE A 139 1.63 2.09 -1.77
CA PHE A 139 0.34 2.32 -1.11
C PHE A 139 0.55 2.13 0.40
N ILE A 140 0.28 3.14 1.21
CA ILE A 140 0.48 3.14 2.65
C ILE A 140 -0.88 3.25 3.32
N ILE A 141 -1.15 2.37 4.27
CA ILE A 141 -2.37 2.38 5.08
C ILE A 141 -1.97 2.64 6.52
N GLU A 142 -2.53 3.70 7.12
CA GLU A 142 -2.31 4.07 8.51
C GLU A 142 -3.39 3.50 9.44
N ASP A 143 -3.14 3.61 10.72
CA ASP A 143 -4.07 3.35 11.84
C ASP A 143 -4.76 1.98 11.83
N LEU A 144 -4.04 0.95 11.36
CA LEU A 144 -4.52 -0.43 11.34
C LEU A 144 -4.75 -1.04 12.73
N HIS A 145 -4.36 -0.36 13.82
CA HIS A 145 -4.79 -0.75 15.16
C HIS A 145 -6.32 -0.69 15.30
N CYS A 146 -6.99 0.20 14.56
CA CYS A 146 -8.45 0.27 14.47
C CYS A 146 -9.06 -1.02 13.93
N SER A 147 -8.34 -1.77 13.07
CA SER A 147 -8.80 -3.07 12.54
C SER A 147 -8.98 -4.16 13.61
N TYR A 148 -8.57 -3.92 14.85
CA TYR A 148 -8.78 -4.80 15.99
C TYR A 148 -9.96 -4.36 16.88
N TRP A 149 -10.61 -3.23 16.58
CA TRP A 149 -11.66 -2.64 17.41
C TRP A 149 -13.03 -2.72 16.74
N HIS A 150 -14.03 -3.16 17.51
CA HIS A 150 -15.41 -3.34 17.00
C HIS A 150 -16.01 -2.06 16.41
N GLY A 151 -15.69 -0.89 16.96
CA GLY A 151 -16.20 0.40 16.48
C GLY A 151 -15.76 0.75 15.05
N TRP A 152 -14.66 0.13 14.58
CA TRP A 152 -14.10 0.29 13.23
C TRP A 152 -14.27 -0.98 12.37
N GLU A 153 -15.32 -1.77 12.66
CA GLU A 153 -15.59 -3.03 11.95
C GLU A 153 -14.44 -4.04 12.07
N GLY A 154 -13.65 -3.94 13.16
CA GLY A 154 -12.49 -4.75 13.43
C GLY A 154 -12.73 -5.82 14.50
N GLY A 155 -11.68 -6.58 14.80
CA GLY A 155 -11.62 -7.63 15.80
C GLY A 155 -10.44 -8.57 15.54
N LEU A 156 -9.83 -9.14 16.60
CA LEU A 156 -8.65 -10.00 16.44
C LEU A 156 -8.91 -11.18 15.50
N ASP A 157 -10.07 -11.82 15.62
CA ASP A 157 -10.47 -13.00 14.85
C ASP A 157 -11.51 -12.67 13.76
N LYS A 158 -11.66 -11.38 13.41
CA LYS A 158 -12.65 -10.96 12.44
C LYS A 158 -12.13 -11.18 11.02
N HIS A 159 -12.72 -12.17 10.33
CA HIS A 159 -12.26 -12.63 9.02
C HIS A 159 -12.52 -11.67 7.85
N ASP A 160 -13.39 -10.69 8.03
CA ASP A 160 -13.75 -9.65 7.05
C ASP A 160 -13.18 -8.27 7.42
N SER A 161 -12.20 -8.21 8.35
CA SER A 161 -11.51 -6.98 8.70
C SER A 161 -10.49 -6.56 7.63
N SER A 162 -10.12 -5.28 7.61
CA SER A 162 -9.05 -4.78 6.74
C SER A 162 -7.71 -5.48 7.03
N MET A 163 -7.43 -5.82 8.28
CA MET A 163 -6.24 -6.61 8.61
C MET A 163 -6.28 -8.02 8.02
N ALA A 164 -7.44 -8.68 7.99
CA ALA A 164 -7.60 -9.98 7.35
C ALA A 164 -7.39 -9.88 5.83
N PHE A 165 -7.97 -8.87 5.20
CA PHE A 165 -7.75 -8.56 3.78
C PHE A 165 -6.27 -8.34 3.46
N LEU A 166 -5.59 -7.44 4.17
CA LEU A 166 -4.20 -7.10 3.93
C LEU A 166 -3.25 -8.29 4.16
N LYS A 167 -3.52 -9.14 5.16
CA LYS A 167 -2.78 -10.40 5.37
C LYS A 167 -2.91 -11.35 4.18
N SER A 168 -4.10 -11.42 3.57
CA SER A 168 -4.33 -12.28 2.39
C SER A 168 -3.51 -11.84 1.17
N LEU A 169 -3.10 -10.56 1.09
CA LEU A 169 -2.23 -10.08 0.02
C LEU A 169 -0.84 -10.72 0.07
N ALA A 170 -0.35 -11.14 1.24
CA ALA A 170 0.91 -11.88 1.35
C ALA A 170 0.84 -13.24 0.63
N ASP A 171 -0.30 -13.92 0.68
CA ASP A 171 -0.53 -15.15 -0.07
C ASP A 171 -0.67 -14.86 -1.57
N VAL A 172 -1.30 -13.73 -1.94
CA VAL A 172 -1.41 -13.27 -3.33
C VAL A 172 -0.03 -13.06 -3.96
N VAL A 173 0.91 -12.46 -3.24
CA VAL A 173 2.32 -12.29 -3.69
C VAL A 173 2.96 -13.64 -4.02
N ASN A 174 2.64 -14.69 -3.25
CA ASN A 174 3.20 -16.04 -3.39
C ASN A 174 2.37 -16.96 -4.30
N HIS A 175 1.50 -16.42 -5.13
CA HIS A 175 0.57 -17.18 -5.98
C HIS A 175 1.22 -18.28 -6.84
N GLU A 176 2.42 -18.05 -7.36
CA GLU A 176 3.13 -19.04 -8.19
C GLU A 176 3.48 -20.35 -7.46
N HIS A 177 3.43 -20.32 -6.11
CA HIS A 177 3.74 -21.47 -5.25
C HIS A 177 2.49 -22.18 -4.69
N TRP A 178 1.29 -21.73 -5.06
CA TRP A 178 0.07 -22.39 -4.58
C TRP A 178 -0.04 -23.81 -5.13
N ASP A 179 -0.36 -24.76 -4.26
CA ASP A 179 -0.60 -26.16 -4.65
C ASP A 179 -2.01 -26.38 -5.24
N VAL A 180 -2.65 -25.30 -5.69
CA VAL A 180 -3.98 -25.31 -6.29
C VAL A 180 -4.04 -24.43 -7.52
N GLN A 181 -4.79 -24.84 -8.53
CA GLN A 181 -5.07 -24.02 -9.71
C GLN A 181 -6.26 -23.12 -9.40
N ALA A 182 -5.98 -21.93 -8.89
CA ALA A 182 -7.00 -20.94 -8.57
C ALA A 182 -6.51 -19.53 -8.98
N PRO A 183 -7.42 -18.60 -9.36
CA PRO A 183 -7.04 -17.22 -9.61
C PRO A 183 -6.64 -16.53 -8.30
N ARG A 184 -5.77 -15.52 -8.38
CA ARG A 184 -5.36 -14.71 -7.20
C ARG A 184 -6.55 -14.14 -6.43
N THR A 185 -7.64 -13.79 -7.13
CA THR A 185 -8.88 -13.29 -6.52
C THR A 185 -9.59 -14.31 -5.63
N ALA A 186 -9.29 -15.61 -5.72
CA ALA A 186 -9.98 -16.63 -4.94
C ALA A 186 -9.85 -16.41 -3.42
N LEU A 187 -8.69 -15.96 -2.96
CA LEU A 187 -8.48 -15.64 -1.52
C LEU A 187 -9.19 -14.37 -1.08
N LEU A 188 -9.46 -13.46 -2.02
CA LEU A 188 -10.03 -12.15 -1.72
C LEU A 188 -11.55 -12.10 -1.93
N GLN A 189 -12.17 -13.19 -2.40
CA GLN A 189 -13.62 -13.24 -2.65
C GLN A 189 -14.48 -12.76 -1.47
N PRO A 190 -14.17 -13.12 -0.20
CA PRO A 190 -14.96 -12.63 0.93
C PRO A 190 -14.97 -11.10 1.07
N PHE A 191 -13.95 -10.42 0.58
CA PHE A 191 -13.77 -8.97 0.66
C PHE A 191 -14.26 -8.25 -0.60
N LEU A 192 -14.19 -8.91 -1.76
CA LEU A 192 -14.49 -8.33 -3.06
C LEU A 192 -15.94 -8.52 -3.50
N ALA A 193 -16.72 -9.34 -2.80
CA ALA A 193 -18.10 -9.68 -3.21
C ALA A 193 -19.03 -8.45 -3.39
N ALA A 194 -18.74 -7.35 -2.70
CA ALA A 194 -19.48 -6.08 -2.77
C ALA A 194 -18.73 -4.99 -3.55
N GLN A 195 -17.58 -5.31 -4.18
CA GLN A 195 -16.71 -4.36 -4.84
C GLN A 195 -16.66 -4.59 -6.35
N ASP A 196 -16.56 -3.52 -7.13
CA ASP A 196 -16.11 -3.62 -8.52
C ASP A 196 -14.59 -3.66 -8.54
N ALA A 197 -14.03 -4.86 -8.66
CA ALA A 197 -12.61 -5.13 -8.62
C ALA A 197 -12.02 -5.51 -9.99
N GLN A 198 -12.70 -5.16 -11.10
CA GLN A 198 -12.30 -5.55 -12.45
C GLN A 198 -10.93 -4.98 -12.85
N GLU A 199 -10.59 -3.79 -12.36
CA GLU A 199 -9.33 -3.11 -12.66
C GLU A 199 -8.19 -3.47 -11.69
N LEU A 200 -8.47 -4.25 -10.63
CA LEU A 200 -7.49 -4.64 -9.62
C LEU A 200 -6.54 -5.72 -10.17
N ASP A 201 -5.36 -5.32 -10.64
CA ASP A 201 -4.30 -6.24 -11.06
C ASP A 201 -3.50 -6.75 -9.86
N LEU A 202 -3.95 -7.87 -9.28
CA LEU A 202 -3.29 -8.53 -8.17
C LEU A 202 -1.90 -9.12 -8.53
N ALA A 203 -1.59 -9.31 -9.81
CA ALA A 203 -0.28 -9.77 -10.24
C ALA A 203 0.79 -8.67 -10.10
N SER A 204 0.37 -7.42 -10.03
CA SER A 204 1.26 -6.27 -9.84
C SER A 204 1.63 -6.01 -8.37
N ILE A 205 1.02 -6.68 -7.40
CA ILE A 205 1.41 -6.58 -5.99
C ILE A 205 2.78 -7.25 -5.81
N HIS A 206 3.79 -6.43 -5.49
CA HIS A 206 5.17 -6.88 -5.34
C HIS A 206 5.50 -7.36 -3.93
N SER A 207 5.13 -6.56 -2.95
CA SER A 207 5.41 -6.87 -1.54
C SER A 207 4.37 -6.24 -0.62
N VAL A 208 4.19 -6.87 0.53
CA VAL A 208 3.35 -6.38 1.62
C VAL A 208 4.21 -6.34 2.88
N GLU A 209 4.36 -5.18 3.45
CA GLU A 209 5.12 -4.96 4.68
C GLU A 209 4.17 -4.49 5.78
N PHE A 210 4.23 -5.13 6.94
CA PHE A 210 3.52 -4.68 8.14
C PHE A 210 4.50 -4.06 9.13
N SER A 211 4.14 -2.90 9.62
CA SER A 211 4.72 -2.28 10.79
C SER A 211 3.64 -2.11 11.86
N ASN A 212 3.99 -1.68 13.07
CA ASN A 212 2.95 -1.46 14.08
C ASN A 212 1.96 -0.40 13.57
N SER A 213 0.71 -0.82 13.38
CA SER A 213 -0.40 0.01 12.91
C SER A 213 -0.33 0.53 11.47
N MET A 214 0.64 0.07 10.67
CA MET A 214 0.77 0.42 9.25
C MET A 214 0.89 -0.83 8.38
N CYS A 215 0.38 -0.73 7.15
CA CYS A 215 0.67 -1.66 6.06
C CYS A 215 1.17 -0.89 4.84
N ILE A 216 2.20 -1.40 4.21
CA ILE A 216 2.78 -0.83 2.99
C ILE A 216 2.70 -1.89 1.89
N VAL A 217 2.05 -1.55 0.77
CA VAL A 217 1.96 -2.40 -0.41
C VAL A 217 2.73 -1.75 -1.55
N ARG A 218 3.68 -2.47 -2.13
CA ARG A 218 4.46 -1.99 -3.29
C ARG A 218 3.90 -2.59 -4.56
N LYS A 219 3.86 -1.79 -5.62
CA LYS A 219 3.48 -2.21 -6.97
C LYS A 219 4.69 -2.33 -7.86
N GLN A 220 4.78 -3.44 -8.61
CA GLN A 220 5.76 -3.65 -9.68
C GLN A 220 5.07 -4.28 -10.89
N ALA A 221 5.76 -4.26 -12.03
CA ALA A 221 5.24 -4.94 -13.21
C ALA A 221 5.13 -6.46 -12.95
N PRO A 222 4.05 -7.14 -13.38
CA PRO A 222 3.83 -8.56 -13.07
C PRO A 222 4.99 -9.50 -13.42
N GLN A 223 5.74 -9.20 -14.48
CA GLN A 223 6.91 -9.98 -14.89
C GLN A 223 8.09 -9.89 -13.90
N ASP A 224 8.12 -8.86 -13.05
CA ASP A 224 9.14 -8.64 -12.03
C ASP A 224 8.73 -9.26 -10.66
N ASN A 225 7.51 -9.82 -10.61
CA ASN A 225 6.93 -10.44 -9.42
C ASN A 225 6.98 -11.97 -9.49
N VAL A 226 8.08 -12.51 -9.99
CA VAL A 226 8.33 -13.94 -10.07
C VAL A 226 9.62 -14.28 -9.34
N LEU A 227 9.70 -15.48 -8.76
CA LEU A 227 10.88 -15.92 -8.01
C LEU A 227 12.12 -16.01 -8.92
N GLY A 228 11.92 -16.28 -10.21
CA GLY A 228 12.99 -16.35 -11.19
C GLY A 228 13.85 -17.62 -11.08
N GLN A 229 15.03 -17.56 -11.69
CA GLN A 229 15.94 -18.68 -11.77
C GLN A 229 16.84 -18.78 -10.53
N ARG A 230 17.21 -20.00 -10.19
CA ARG A 230 18.20 -20.24 -9.12
C ARG A 230 19.59 -19.82 -9.57
N VAL A 231 20.29 -19.08 -8.71
CA VAL A 231 21.68 -18.68 -8.92
C VAL A 231 22.56 -19.43 -7.94
N ILE A 232 23.43 -20.30 -8.46
CA ILE A 232 24.39 -21.07 -7.67
C ILE A 232 25.77 -20.49 -7.88
N CYS A 233 26.45 -20.17 -6.78
CA CYS A 233 27.83 -19.71 -6.77
C CYS A 233 28.69 -20.61 -5.84
N GLY A 234 30.01 -20.42 -5.90
CA GLY A 234 30.96 -21.26 -5.17
C GLY A 234 31.35 -22.54 -5.93
N GLN A 235 32.43 -23.18 -5.46
CA GLN A 235 33.02 -24.35 -6.12
C GLN A 235 33.13 -25.57 -5.20
N THR A 236 32.94 -25.39 -3.90
CA THR A 236 33.08 -26.47 -2.91
C THR A 236 31.71 -26.86 -2.39
N PHE A 237 31.38 -28.14 -2.47
CA PHE A 237 30.11 -28.71 -2.04
C PHE A 237 30.41 -29.73 -0.92
N VAL A 238 30.03 -29.39 0.30
CA VAL A 238 30.28 -30.25 1.47
C VAL A 238 29.22 -31.33 1.65
N LEU A 239 27.97 -31.02 1.31
CA LEU A 239 26.85 -31.95 1.44
C LEU A 239 26.40 -32.49 0.07
N ASN A 240 25.84 -31.63 -0.78
CA ASN A 240 25.30 -32.01 -2.08
C ASN A 240 25.84 -31.09 -3.18
N ASP A 241 26.12 -31.62 -4.35
CA ASP A 241 26.39 -30.81 -5.54
C ASP A 241 25.09 -30.16 -6.03
N THR A 242 25.03 -28.84 -5.90
CA THR A 242 23.88 -28.05 -6.32
C THR A 242 24.03 -27.40 -7.68
N LYS A 243 25.15 -27.62 -8.40
CA LYS A 243 25.44 -27.00 -9.70
C LYS A 243 24.35 -27.31 -10.75
N ALA A 244 23.76 -28.50 -10.70
CA ALA A 244 22.70 -28.91 -11.60
C ALA A 244 21.42 -28.06 -11.51
N PHE A 245 21.28 -27.30 -10.40
CA PHE A 245 20.11 -26.43 -10.21
C PHE A 245 20.33 -25.01 -10.74
N HIS A 246 21.55 -24.65 -11.14
CA HIS A 246 21.81 -23.32 -11.69
C HIS A 246 21.00 -23.08 -12.96
N GLY A 247 20.31 -21.94 -13.03
CA GLY A 247 19.45 -21.58 -14.14
C GLY A 247 18.09 -22.31 -14.17
N THR A 248 17.80 -23.20 -13.19
CA THR A 248 16.49 -23.83 -13.10
C THR A 248 15.47 -22.86 -12.47
N LEU A 249 14.24 -22.92 -12.99
CA LEU A 249 13.08 -22.29 -12.34
C LEU A 249 12.64 -23.14 -11.13
N THR A 250 11.84 -22.56 -10.26
CA THR A 250 11.14 -23.32 -9.22
C THR A 250 10.24 -24.32 -9.93
N SER A 251 10.63 -25.61 -9.96
CA SER A 251 9.71 -26.66 -10.36
C SER A 251 8.60 -26.75 -9.32
N GLN A 252 7.43 -27.21 -9.73
CA GLN A 252 6.26 -27.42 -8.90
C GLN A 252 6.64 -27.94 -7.52
N PRO A 253 5.94 -27.51 -6.43
CA PRO A 253 6.19 -28.03 -5.09
C PRO A 253 6.19 -29.56 -5.16
N PRO A 254 7.10 -30.25 -4.44
CA PRO A 254 7.06 -31.70 -4.37
C PRO A 254 5.64 -32.05 -3.91
N LYS A 255 4.97 -32.96 -4.65
CA LYS A 255 3.65 -33.45 -4.26
C LYS A 255 3.75 -33.89 -2.80
N GLN A 256 3.24 -33.08 -1.90
CA GLN A 256 3.03 -33.48 -0.54
C GLN A 256 1.94 -34.56 -0.60
N GLU A 257 2.33 -35.81 -0.43
CA GLU A 257 1.38 -36.83 -0.05
C GLU A 257 0.76 -36.31 1.26
N ARG A 258 -0.48 -35.83 1.18
CA ARG A 258 -1.26 -35.55 2.38
C ARG A 258 -1.36 -36.88 3.13
N GLN A 259 -0.56 -37.08 4.15
CA GLN A 259 -0.92 -38.01 5.21
C GLN A 259 -2.20 -37.44 5.84
N ILE A 260 -3.33 -37.93 5.35
CA ILE A 260 -4.60 -37.79 6.04
C ILE A 260 -4.40 -38.58 7.31
N ALA A 261 -4.18 -37.90 8.44
CA ALA A 261 -4.27 -38.53 9.73
C ALA A 261 -5.73 -39.04 9.87
N THR A 262 -5.88 -40.32 9.73
CA THR A 262 -7.11 -41.02 10.15
C THR A 262 -7.00 -41.18 11.63
N ASP A 263 -7.67 -40.34 12.42
CA ASP A 263 -8.13 -40.60 13.78
C ASP A 263 -9.64 -40.57 13.80
#